data_52fc9a01a1095cee31380172335e9a63
#
_entry.id   52fc9a01a1095cee31380172335e9a63
#
_cell.length_a   1.000
_cell.length_b   1.000
_cell.length_c   1.000
_cell.angle_alpha   90.00
_cell.angle_beta   90.00
_cell.angle_gamma   90.00
#
_symmetry.space_group_name_H-M   'P 1'
#
loop_
_entity.id
_entity.type
_entity.pdbx_description
1 polymer ?
#
loop_
_entity_poly.entity_id
_entity_poly.type
_entity_poly.pdbx_seq_one_letter_code
_entity_poly.pdbx_strand_id
1 'polypeptide(L)'
;MSPKAKARPGGRSARVQEAVHAAVRELEAEQGRAKLTVPAVAARAGVTPSTIYRRWGDLHELLSDVAVERLRPEEPPSDHGALRADLTAWARQFLEEMASPPGRAYIRDALLGDPDGSNAGQCSAYAAGQVETILARAMDRGETAPPADTVMDLVVAPMMYRILFRPDPLTAEYADHLVDTALAAPDESA
;
A
#
# COMPACT_ATOMS: atom_id res chain seq x y z
N MET A 1 6.18 -30.11 -21.96
CA MET A 1 5.98 -28.88 -21.15
C MET A 1 4.50 -28.79 -20.83
N SER A 2 4.11 -29.18 -19.60
CA SER A 2 2.70 -29.11 -19.16
C SER A 2 2.36 -27.68 -18.74
N PRO A 3 1.21 -27.13 -19.12
CA PRO A 3 0.82 -25.77 -18.72
C PRO A 3 0.49 -25.73 -17.22
N LYS A 4 1.13 -24.79 -16.48
CA LYS A 4 0.79 -24.47 -15.09
C LYS A 4 -0.68 -24.09 -15.01
N ALA A 5 -1.47 -24.87 -14.30
CA ALA A 5 -2.87 -24.60 -14.05
C ALA A 5 -3.05 -23.24 -13.34
N LYS A 6 -3.72 -22.31 -14.01
CA LYS A 6 -4.13 -21.00 -13.47
C LYS A 6 -4.97 -21.22 -12.22
N ALA A 7 -4.51 -20.79 -11.05
CA ALA A 7 -5.25 -20.91 -9.80
C ALA A 7 -6.63 -20.23 -9.95
N ARG A 8 -7.70 -20.97 -9.67
CA ARG A 8 -9.07 -20.45 -9.73
C ARG A 8 -9.26 -19.43 -8.57
N PRO A 9 -9.74 -18.21 -8.81
CA PRO A 9 -10.13 -17.29 -7.73
C PRO A 9 -11.20 -17.97 -6.85
N GLY A 10 -10.98 -17.99 -5.52
CA GLY A 10 -11.94 -18.57 -4.56
C GLY A 10 -11.66 -19.99 -4.08
N GLY A 11 -10.48 -20.58 -4.34
CA GLY A 11 -10.08 -21.88 -3.83
C GLY A 11 -9.86 -21.92 -2.31
N ARG A 12 -9.77 -23.15 -1.72
CA ARG A 12 -9.52 -23.38 -0.27
C ARG A 12 -8.36 -22.50 0.26
N SER A 13 -7.33 -22.28 -0.54
CA SER A 13 -6.16 -21.46 -0.17
C SER A 13 -6.54 -19.98 0.05
N ALA A 14 -7.36 -19.40 -0.82
CA ALA A 14 -7.80 -18.01 -0.68
C ALA A 14 -8.71 -17.83 0.55
N ARG A 15 -9.63 -18.77 0.81
CA ARG A 15 -10.49 -18.73 2.01
C ARG A 15 -9.69 -18.82 3.31
N VAL A 16 -8.64 -19.65 3.33
CA VAL A 16 -7.76 -19.73 4.50
C VAL A 16 -7.04 -18.41 4.71
N GLN A 17 -6.53 -17.79 3.65
CA GLN A 17 -5.86 -16.48 3.73
C GLN A 17 -6.82 -15.43 4.28
N GLU A 18 -7.98 -15.29 3.71
CA GLU A 18 -9.02 -14.34 4.13
C GLU A 18 -9.41 -14.55 5.62
N ALA A 19 -9.63 -15.80 6.05
CA ALA A 19 -9.95 -16.12 7.45
C ALA A 19 -8.80 -15.74 8.40
N VAL A 20 -7.54 -16.00 8.02
CA VAL A 20 -6.36 -15.66 8.82
C VAL A 20 -6.17 -14.15 8.89
N HIS A 21 -6.32 -13.44 7.77
CA HIS A 21 -6.24 -11.96 7.73
C HIS A 21 -7.36 -11.32 8.56
N ALA A 22 -8.60 -11.82 8.47
CA ALA A 22 -9.70 -11.36 9.32
C ALA A 22 -9.39 -11.57 10.80
N ALA A 23 -8.88 -12.75 11.17
CA ALA A 23 -8.50 -13.06 12.55
C ALA A 23 -7.40 -12.13 13.10
N VAL A 24 -6.42 -11.76 12.29
CA VAL A 24 -5.39 -10.78 12.67
C VAL A 24 -6.03 -9.44 12.99
N ARG A 25 -6.87 -8.92 12.09
CA ARG A 25 -7.55 -7.62 12.24
C ARG A 25 -8.45 -7.59 13.49
N GLU A 26 -9.23 -8.62 13.72
CA GLU A 26 -10.10 -8.74 14.89
C GLU A 26 -9.31 -8.75 16.19
N LEU A 27 -8.27 -9.58 16.28
CA LEU A 27 -7.43 -9.68 17.47
C LEU A 27 -6.64 -8.39 17.73
N GLU A 28 -6.16 -7.73 16.68
CA GLU A 28 -5.49 -6.43 16.80
C GLU A 28 -6.44 -5.36 17.38
N ALA A 29 -7.68 -5.31 16.91
CA ALA A 29 -8.70 -4.39 17.42
C ALA A 29 -9.12 -4.70 18.86
N GLU A 30 -9.23 -5.98 19.24
CA GLU A 30 -9.68 -6.41 20.56
C GLU A 30 -8.63 -6.21 21.67
N GLN A 31 -7.37 -6.57 21.38
CA GLN A 31 -6.33 -6.70 22.42
C GLN A 31 -5.03 -5.96 22.14
N GLY A 32 -4.94 -5.34 20.97
CA GLY A 32 -3.77 -4.61 20.50
C GLY A 32 -2.70 -5.53 19.91
N ARG A 33 -1.90 -4.92 19.02
CA ARG A 33 -0.87 -5.60 18.24
C ARG A 33 0.17 -6.38 19.06
N ALA A 34 0.60 -5.83 20.20
CA ALA A 34 1.62 -6.46 21.04
C ALA A 34 1.24 -7.84 21.61
N LYS A 35 -0.04 -8.18 21.58
CA LYS A 35 -0.56 -9.47 22.03
C LYS A 35 -0.82 -10.48 20.92
N LEU A 36 -0.58 -10.11 19.66
CA LEU A 36 -0.75 -11.03 18.54
C LEU A 36 0.28 -12.16 18.62
N THR A 37 -0.20 -13.39 18.44
CA THR A 37 0.62 -14.60 18.34
C THR A 37 0.03 -15.52 17.28
N VAL A 38 0.90 -16.32 16.62
CA VAL A 38 0.44 -17.29 15.62
C VAL A 38 -0.58 -18.28 16.22
N PRO A 39 -0.43 -18.82 17.44
CA PRO A 39 -1.46 -19.69 18.03
C PRO A 39 -2.81 -19.00 18.24
N ALA A 40 -2.83 -17.73 18.68
CA ALA A 40 -4.08 -16.99 18.87
C ALA A 40 -4.79 -16.71 17.53
N VAL A 41 -4.03 -16.30 16.51
CA VAL A 41 -4.55 -16.09 15.16
C VAL A 41 -5.09 -17.40 14.56
N ALA A 42 -4.35 -18.51 14.70
CA ALA A 42 -4.79 -19.81 14.21
C ALA A 42 -6.11 -20.28 14.85
N ALA A 43 -6.21 -20.13 16.18
CA ALA A 43 -7.43 -20.46 16.93
C ALA A 43 -8.64 -19.63 16.46
N ARG A 44 -8.45 -18.32 16.27
CA ARG A 44 -9.50 -17.41 15.80
C ARG A 44 -9.92 -17.73 14.35
N ALA A 45 -8.95 -18.00 13.47
CA ALA A 45 -9.19 -18.33 12.06
C ALA A 45 -9.74 -19.76 11.84
N GLY A 46 -9.80 -20.61 12.88
CA GLY A 46 -10.23 -21.99 12.75
C GLY A 46 -9.25 -22.88 11.97
N VAL A 47 -7.95 -22.57 12.03
CA VAL A 47 -6.87 -23.34 11.38
C VAL A 47 -5.85 -23.82 12.41
N THR A 48 -4.94 -24.71 12.01
CA THR A 48 -3.81 -25.10 12.89
C THR A 48 -2.66 -24.10 12.78
N PRO A 49 -1.87 -23.88 13.84
CA PRO A 49 -0.66 -23.05 13.77
C PRO A 49 0.30 -23.48 12.66
N SER A 50 0.43 -24.77 12.41
CA SER A 50 1.28 -25.31 11.34
C SER A 50 0.80 -24.88 9.92
N THR A 51 -0.48 -24.57 9.74
CA THR A 51 -1.00 -24.02 8.48
C THR A 51 -0.46 -22.62 8.25
N ILE A 52 -0.38 -21.79 9.31
CA ILE A 52 0.16 -20.43 9.24
C ILE A 52 1.66 -20.49 8.99
N TYR A 53 2.43 -21.25 9.81
CA TYR A 53 3.88 -21.38 9.65
C TYR A 53 4.29 -21.89 8.26
N ARG A 54 3.54 -22.84 7.70
CA ARG A 54 3.85 -23.35 6.35
C ARG A 54 3.62 -22.32 5.26
N ARG A 55 2.71 -21.37 5.45
CA ARG A 55 2.32 -20.41 4.42
C ARG A 55 3.10 -19.11 4.51
N TRP A 56 3.31 -18.61 5.70
CA TRP A 56 3.92 -17.29 5.97
C TRP A 56 5.27 -17.39 6.68
N GLY A 57 5.69 -18.56 7.18
CA GLY A 57 6.95 -18.70 7.93
C GLY A 57 6.80 -18.30 9.39
N ASP A 58 6.55 -17.03 9.66
CA ASP A 58 6.39 -16.51 11.04
C ASP A 58 5.27 -15.46 11.14
N LEU A 59 5.17 -14.80 12.31
CA LEU A 59 4.18 -13.76 12.55
C LEU A 59 4.48 -12.48 11.76
N HIS A 60 5.75 -12.11 11.55
CA HIS A 60 6.11 -10.88 10.85
C HIS A 60 5.78 -11.00 9.37
N GLU A 61 6.07 -12.13 8.74
CA GLU A 61 5.68 -12.40 7.36
C GLU A 61 4.15 -12.41 7.18
N LEU A 62 3.41 -12.98 8.15
CA LEU A 62 1.95 -12.90 8.15
C LEU A 62 1.46 -11.46 8.25
N LEU A 63 2.03 -10.66 9.16
CA LEU A 63 1.62 -9.26 9.34
C LEU A 63 1.98 -8.40 8.13
N SER A 64 3.08 -8.71 7.45
CA SER A 64 3.45 -8.08 6.19
C SER A 64 2.41 -8.36 5.08
N ASP A 65 1.97 -9.61 4.92
CA ASP A 65 0.93 -9.98 3.95
C ASP A 65 -0.41 -9.28 4.26
N VAL A 66 -0.79 -9.19 5.54
CA VAL A 66 -1.98 -8.43 5.98
C VAL A 66 -1.83 -6.94 5.69
N ALA A 67 -0.65 -6.36 5.91
CA ALA A 67 -0.39 -4.96 5.65
C ALA A 67 -0.53 -4.59 4.16
N VAL A 68 -0.01 -5.43 3.27
CA VAL A 68 -0.17 -5.26 1.81
C VAL A 68 -1.63 -5.24 1.40
N GLU A 69 -2.44 -6.17 1.95
CA GLU A 69 -3.89 -6.18 1.68
C GLU A 69 -4.56 -4.89 2.16
N ARG A 70 -4.16 -4.38 3.32
CA ARG A 70 -4.72 -3.14 3.91
C ARG A 70 -4.31 -1.87 3.18
N LEU A 71 -3.13 -1.87 2.58
CA LEU A 71 -2.62 -0.75 1.79
C LEU A 71 -3.12 -0.79 0.33
N ARG A 72 -3.81 -1.85 -0.05
CA ARG A 72 -4.42 -1.97 -1.36
C ARG A 72 -5.55 -0.95 -1.51
N PRO A 73 -5.55 -0.10 -2.55
CA PRO A 73 -6.64 0.82 -2.83
C PRO A 73 -7.95 0.05 -3.11
N GLU A 74 -9.03 0.44 -2.45
CA GLU A 74 -10.36 -0.16 -2.67
C GLU A 74 -11.04 0.44 -3.91
N GLU A 75 -10.75 1.71 -4.20
CA GLU A 75 -11.34 2.47 -5.31
C GLU A 75 -10.27 3.19 -6.14
N PRO A 76 -10.56 3.48 -7.41
CA PRO A 76 -9.68 4.32 -8.21
C PRO A 76 -9.61 5.74 -7.64
N PRO A 77 -8.53 6.50 -7.93
CA PRO A 77 -8.41 7.89 -7.47
C PRO A 77 -9.56 8.75 -8.02
N SER A 78 -9.98 9.73 -7.23
CA SER A 78 -11.04 10.68 -7.61
C SER A 78 -10.69 11.46 -8.88
N ASP A 79 -11.70 11.82 -9.66
CA ASP A 79 -11.55 12.63 -10.87
C ASP A 79 -12.19 14.01 -10.64
N HIS A 80 -11.35 15.05 -10.59
CA HIS A 80 -11.74 16.45 -10.42
C HIS A 80 -11.66 17.26 -11.71
N GLY A 81 -11.36 16.59 -12.84
CA GLY A 81 -11.37 17.20 -14.17
C GLY A 81 -10.10 17.96 -14.55
N ALA A 82 -9.04 17.92 -13.74
CA ALA A 82 -7.76 18.56 -14.06
C ALA A 82 -6.60 17.84 -13.36
N LEU A 83 -5.48 17.66 -14.06
CA LEU A 83 -4.30 16.93 -13.56
C LEU A 83 -3.85 17.41 -12.18
N ARG A 84 -3.66 18.74 -12.02
CA ARG A 84 -3.24 19.31 -10.73
C ARG A 84 -4.23 19.01 -9.62
N ALA A 85 -5.53 19.13 -9.86
CA ALA A 85 -6.56 18.89 -8.87
C ALA A 85 -6.61 17.40 -8.47
N ASP A 86 -6.52 16.50 -9.44
CA ASP A 86 -6.53 15.05 -9.22
C ASP A 86 -5.31 14.62 -8.41
N LEU A 87 -4.09 15.04 -8.80
CA LEU A 87 -2.85 14.72 -8.08
C LEU A 87 -2.83 15.33 -6.67
N THR A 88 -3.30 16.57 -6.51
CA THR A 88 -3.33 17.23 -5.20
C THR A 88 -4.27 16.50 -4.24
N ALA A 89 -5.48 16.16 -4.69
CA ALA A 89 -6.44 15.42 -3.88
C ALA A 89 -5.89 14.04 -3.47
N TRP A 90 -5.33 13.31 -4.42
CA TRP A 90 -4.71 12.01 -4.19
C TRP A 90 -3.51 12.11 -3.22
N ALA A 91 -2.60 13.06 -3.43
CA ALA A 91 -1.41 13.22 -2.60
C ALA A 91 -1.75 13.58 -1.14
N ARG A 92 -2.76 14.42 -0.93
CA ARG A 92 -3.27 14.76 0.41
C ARG A 92 -3.87 13.53 1.10
N GLN A 93 -4.71 12.75 0.40
CA GLN A 93 -5.29 11.51 0.92
C GLN A 93 -4.18 10.50 1.25
N PHE A 94 -3.25 10.28 0.33
CA PHE A 94 -2.10 9.39 0.55
C PHE A 94 -1.30 9.80 1.79
N LEU A 95 -1.01 11.10 1.94
CA LEU A 95 -0.29 11.61 3.10
C LEU A 95 -1.06 11.37 4.40
N GLU A 96 -2.36 11.68 4.44
CA GLU A 96 -3.22 11.49 5.61
C GLU A 96 -3.26 10.01 6.03
N GLU A 97 -3.50 9.12 5.09
CA GLU A 97 -3.59 7.68 5.34
C GLU A 97 -2.25 7.11 5.83
N MET A 98 -1.15 7.39 5.13
CA MET A 98 0.17 6.84 5.43
C MET A 98 0.80 7.45 6.69
N ALA A 99 0.54 8.73 6.99
CA ALA A 99 1.03 9.39 8.20
C ALA A 99 0.20 9.05 9.44
N SER A 100 -0.98 8.47 9.30
CA SER A 100 -1.81 8.02 10.42
C SER A 100 -1.10 6.97 11.28
N PRO A 101 -1.46 6.82 12.58
CA PRO A 101 -0.90 5.75 13.41
C PRO A 101 -1.05 4.34 12.80
N PRO A 102 -2.22 3.92 12.26
CA PRO A 102 -2.34 2.64 11.58
C PRO A 102 -1.53 2.57 10.29
N GLY A 103 -1.50 3.62 9.46
CA GLY A 103 -0.72 3.67 8.23
C GLY A 103 0.77 3.45 8.49
N ARG A 104 1.35 4.17 9.46
CA ARG A 104 2.76 3.97 9.88
C ARG A 104 3.03 2.55 10.40
N ALA A 105 2.06 1.91 11.05
CA ALA A 105 2.19 0.53 11.50
C ALA A 105 2.21 -0.43 10.30
N TYR A 106 1.29 -0.28 9.35
CA TYR A 106 1.23 -1.13 8.16
C TYR A 106 2.48 -0.98 7.27
N ILE A 107 3.00 0.24 7.08
CA ILE A 107 4.25 0.44 6.34
C ILE A 107 5.39 -0.34 7.00
N ARG A 108 5.54 -0.23 8.33
CA ARG A 108 6.58 -0.98 9.05
C ARG A 108 6.41 -2.48 8.93
N ASP A 109 5.18 -2.97 8.97
CA ASP A 109 4.88 -4.39 8.83
C ASP A 109 5.22 -4.91 7.44
N ALA A 110 4.80 -4.17 6.42
CA ALA A 110 5.12 -4.50 5.04
C ALA A 110 6.63 -4.63 4.80
N LEU A 111 7.45 -3.84 5.51
CA LEU A 111 8.91 -3.88 5.37
C LEU A 111 9.57 -4.94 6.26
N LEU A 112 9.11 -5.13 7.50
CA LEU A 112 9.79 -6.01 8.47
C LEU A 112 9.62 -7.50 8.17
N GLY A 113 8.49 -7.90 7.62
CA GLY A 113 8.17 -9.29 7.30
C GLY A 113 8.32 -9.62 5.82
N ASP A 114 9.21 -8.95 5.10
CA ASP A 114 9.33 -9.04 3.64
C ASP A 114 10.79 -9.30 3.22
N PRO A 115 11.31 -10.52 3.45
CA PRO A 115 12.72 -10.82 3.23
C PRO A 115 13.15 -10.74 1.76
N ASP A 116 12.23 -10.87 0.82
CA ASP A 116 12.49 -10.81 -0.63
C ASP A 116 12.04 -9.51 -1.31
N GLY A 117 11.45 -8.57 -0.57
CA GLY A 117 10.99 -7.27 -1.07
C GLY A 117 9.70 -7.33 -1.91
N SER A 118 9.03 -8.48 -1.97
CA SER A 118 7.83 -8.67 -2.80
C SER A 118 6.63 -7.84 -2.30
N ASN A 119 6.44 -7.76 -1.00
CA ASN A 119 5.38 -6.99 -0.37
C ASN A 119 5.61 -5.48 -0.47
N ALA A 120 6.85 -5.04 -0.24
CA ALA A 120 7.24 -3.64 -0.45
C ALA A 120 7.05 -3.21 -1.91
N GLY A 121 7.47 -4.05 -2.86
CA GLY A 121 7.24 -3.85 -4.30
C GLY A 121 5.75 -3.75 -4.65
N GLN A 122 4.90 -4.59 -4.04
CA GLN A 122 3.46 -4.55 -4.26
C GLN A 122 2.82 -3.26 -3.71
N CYS A 123 3.25 -2.78 -2.54
CA CYS A 123 2.78 -1.49 -2.00
C CYS A 123 3.17 -0.32 -2.93
N SER A 124 4.41 -0.32 -3.44
CA SER A 124 4.86 0.66 -4.43
C SER A 124 4.01 0.60 -5.71
N ALA A 125 3.72 -0.59 -6.22
CA ALA A 125 2.90 -0.78 -7.41
C ALA A 125 1.45 -0.27 -7.22
N TYR A 126 0.89 -0.33 -6.01
CA TYR A 126 -0.43 0.24 -5.73
C TYR A 126 -0.44 1.77 -5.88
N ALA A 127 0.54 2.45 -5.31
CA ALA A 127 0.66 3.91 -5.46
C ALA A 127 0.91 4.31 -6.92
N ALA A 128 1.84 3.63 -7.59
CA ALA A 128 2.15 3.87 -9.01
C ALA A 128 0.91 3.68 -9.89
N GLY A 129 0.13 2.62 -9.71
CA GLY A 129 -1.09 2.36 -10.50
C GLY A 129 -2.18 3.42 -10.30
N GLN A 130 -2.29 4.02 -9.11
CA GLN A 130 -3.19 5.15 -8.87
C GLN A 130 -2.70 6.41 -9.60
N VAL A 131 -1.40 6.72 -9.52
CA VAL A 131 -0.77 7.82 -10.24
C VAL A 131 -0.96 7.63 -11.74
N GLU A 132 -0.64 6.46 -12.30
CA GLU A 132 -0.83 6.15 -13.72
C GLU A 132 -2.28 6.38 -14.18
N THR A 133 -3.26 6.03 -13.33
CA THR A 133 -4.68 6.26 -13.62
C THR A 133 -5.00 7.75 -13.74
N ILE A 134 -4.44 8.59 -12.86
CA ILE A 134 -4.61 10.05 -12.90
C ILE A 134 -3.96 10.62 -14.16
N LEU A 135 -2.72 10.22 -14.46
CA LEU A 135 -1.96 10.71 -15.61
C LEU A 135 -2.64 10.31 -16.94
N ALA A 136 -3.13 9.07 -17.04
CA ALA A 136 -3.86 8.62 -18.21
C ALA A 136 -5.12 9.47 -18.48
N ARG A 137 -5.92 9.76 -17.44
CA ARG A 137 -7.09 10.65 -17.56
C ARG A 137 -6.72 12.06 -18.02
N ALA A 138 -5.61 12.60 -17.50
CA ALA A 138 -5.12 13.91 -17.92
C ALA A 138 -4.72 13.93 -19.39
N MET A 139 -4.01 12.92 -19.85
CA MET A 139 -3.65 12.75 -21.27
C MET A 139 -4.88 12.62 -22.17
N ASP A 140 -5.89 11.85 -21.74
CA ASP A 140 -7.17 11.73 -22.47
C ASP A 140 -7.92 13.07 -22.60
N ARG A 141 -7.72 13.99 -21.63
CA ARG A 141 -8.23 15.37 -21.67
C ARG A 141 -7.36 16.32 -22.50
N GLY A 142 -6.20 15.86 -23.01
CA GLY A 142 -5.24 16.67 -23.78
C GLY A 142 -4.31 17.52 -22.90
N GLU A 143 -4.20 17.23 -21.60
CA GLU A 143 -3.25 17.89 -20.72
C GLU A 143 -1.85 17.25 -20.87
N THR A 144 -0.81 18.04 -20.68
CA THR A 144 0.56 17.52 -20.57
C THR A 144 0.77 16.95 -19.17
N ALA A 145 1.21 15.70 -19.08
CA ALA A 145 1.44 15.01 -17.82
C ALA A 145 2.91 14.53 -17.73
N PRO A 146 3.54 14.61 -16.53
CA PRO A 146 4.88 14.06 -16.33
C PRO A 146 4.84 12.52 -16.37
N PRO A 147 6.00 11.85 -16.53
CA PRO A 147 6.10 10.41 -16.30
C PRO A 147 5.67 10.02 -14.89
N ALA A 148 5.11 8.81 -14.72
CA ALA A 148 4.67 8.32 -13.40
C ALA A 148 5.84 8.27 -12.40
N ASP A 149 7.03 7.87 -12.85
CA ASP A 149 8.25 7.82 -12.01
C ASP A 149 8.60 9.21 -11.46
N THR A 150 8.41 10.29 -12.22
CA THR A 150 8.60 11.66 -11.73
C THR A 150 7.70 11.97 -10.53
N VAL A 151 6.44 11.55 -10.58
CA VAL A 151 5.50 11.72 -9.45
C VAL A 151 5.90 10.82 -8.28
N MET A 152 6.31 9.58 -8.54
CA MET A 152 6.79 8.67 -7.49
C MET A 152 8.03 9.25 -6.77
N ASP A 153 8.99 9.77 -7.50
CA ASP A 153 10.25 10.27 -6.96
C ASP A 153 10.10 11.65 -6.28
N LEU A 154 9.28 12.54 -6.83
CA LEU A 154 9.15 13.90 -6.32
C LEU A 154 7.99 14.11 -5.33
N VAL A 155 7.01 13.21 -5.30
CA VAL A 155 5.85 13.30 -4.38
C VAL A 155 5.88 12.17 -3.35
N VAL A 156 5.88 10.91 -3.79
CA VAL A 156 5.74 9.76 -2.89
C VAL A 156 7.00 9.54 -2.06
N ALA A 157 8.17 9.52 -2.68
CA ALA A 157 9.43 9.24 -1.99
C ALA A 157 9.74 10.24 -0.85
N PRO A 158 9.64 11.57 -1.03
CA PRO A 158 9.86 12.51 0.07
C PRO A 158 8.79 12.44 1.17
N MET A 159 7.53 12.12 0.84
CA MET A 159 6.50 11.84 1.84
C MET A 159 6.87 10.63 2.69
N MET A 160 7.21 9.51 2.05
CA MET A 160 7.57 8.27 2.72
C MET A 160 8.81 8.45 3.60
N TYR A 161 9.83 9.17 3.11
CA TYR A 161 11.01 9.50 3.91
C TYR A 161 10.63 10.26 5.19
N ARG A 162 9.78 11.29 5.09
CA ARG A 162 9.35 12.05 6.27
C ARG A 162 8.46 11.25 7.20
N ILE A 163 7.52 10.46 6.66
CA ILE A 163 6.65 9.58 7.45
C ILE A 163 7.46 8.60 8.30
N LEU A 164 8.52 8.03 7.73
CA LEU A 164 9.30 6.98 8.39
C LEU A 164 10.41 7.52 9.30
N PHE A 165 11.02 8.65 8.96
CA PHE A 165 12.27 9.12 9.59
C PHE A 165 12.18 10.48 10.27
N ARG A 166 11.08 11.24 10.08
CA ARG A 166 10.91 12.55 10.69
C ARG A 166 9.70 12.55 11.63
N PRO A 167 9.85 13.07 12.88
CA PRO A 167 8.75 13.14 13.85
C PRO A 167 7.79 14.31 13.60
N ASP A 168 8.19 15.29 12.78
CA ASP A 168 7.41 16.50 12.56
C ASP A 168 6.07 16.19 11.88
N PRO A 169 4.98 16.87 12.30
CA PRO A 169 3.69 16.73 11.63
C PRO A 169 3.80 17.14 10.15
N LEU A 170 3.20 16.35 9.28
CA LEU A 170 3.08 16.66 7.87
C LEU A 170 1.73 17.30 7.58
N THR A 171 1.72 18.34 6.75
CA THR A 171 0.51 19.12 6.43
C THR A 171 0.08 18.93 4.99
N ALA A 172 -1.17 19.27 4.68
CA ALA A 172 -1.69 19.25 3.32
C ALA A 172 -0.89 20.18 2.39
N GLU A 173 -0.42 21.33 2.90
CA GLU A 173 0.39 22.27 2.13
C GLU A 173 1.73 21.68 1.71
N TYR A 174 2.26 20.75 2.51
CA TYR A 174 3.46 20.00 2.11
C TYR A 174 3.18 19.09 0.90
N ALA A 175 2.05 18.39 0.89
CA ALA A 175 1.64 17.58 -0.24
C ALA A 175 1.44 18.43 -1.50
N ASP A 176 0.78 19.60 -1.36
CA ASP A 176 0.55 20.54 -2.46
C ASP A 176 1.88 21.01 -3.07
N HIS A 177 2.83 21.40 -2.22
CA HIS A 177 4.15 21.83 -2.67
C HIS A 177 4.91 20.75 -3.45
N LEU A 178 4.82 19.48 -3.01
CA LEU A 178 5.45 18.38 -3.73
C LEU A 178 4.80 18.16 -5.10
N VAL A 179 3.47 18.22 -5.19
CA VAL A 179 2.75 18.13 -6.47
C VAL A 179 3.15 19.26 -7.40
N ASP A 180 3.21 20.50 -6.89
CA ASP A 180 3.64 21.66 -7.69
C ASP A 180 5.07 21.48 -8.21
N THR A 181 5.96 20.93 -7.39
CA THR A 181 7.33 20.61 -7.79
C THR A 181 7.39 19.57 -8.90
N ALA A 182 6.61 18.49 -8.77
CA ALA A 182 6.56 17.43 -9.77
C ALA A 182 5.99 17.91 -11.11
N LEU A 183 4.97 18.78 -11.07
CA LEU A 183 4.36 19.35 -12.28
C LEU A 183 5.23 20.44 -12.95
N ALA A 184 6.17 21.03 -12.22
CA ALA A 184 7.14 22.01 -12.75
C ALA A 184 8.45 21.36 -13.22
N ALA A 185 8.66 20.08 -12.96
CA ALA A 185 9.89 19.39 -13.36
C ALA A 185 10.00 19.34 -14.89
N PRO A 186 11.20 19.59 -15.46
CA PRO A 186 11.41 19.43 -16.87
C PRO A 186 11.23 17.97 -17.30
N ASP A 187 10.69 17.77 -18.49
CA ASP A 187 10.59 16.42 -19.07
C ASP A 187 12.01 15.95 -19.46
N GLU A 188 12.60 15.04 -18.71
CA GLU A 188 13.94 14.49 -19.00
C GLU A 188 13.97 13.53 -20.20
N SER A 189 12.87 13.42 -20.94
CA SER A 189 12.72 12.53 -22.10
C SER A 189 13.04 13.20 -23.44
N ALA A 190 13.72 14.35 -23.45
CA ALA A 190 14.10 15.08 -24.67
C ALA A 190 15.57 14.86 -25.07
#